data_a6e55a1554b73b093c9b761a9f211087
#
_entry.id   a6e55a1554b73b093c9b761a9f211087
#
_cell.length_a   1.000
_cell.length_b   1.000
_cell.length_c   1.000
_cell.angle_alpha   90.00
_cell.angle_beta   90.00
_cell.angle_gamma   90.00
#
_symmetry.space_group_name_H-M   'P 1'
#
loop_
_entity.id
_entity.type
_entity.pdbx_description
1 polymer ?
#
loop_
_entity_poly.entity_id
_entity_poly.type
_entity_poly.pdbx_seq_one_letter_code
_entity_poly.pdbx_strand_id
1 'polypeptide(L)'
;MFVRTTSAAFAVLVGATVAAQEINPPIDLAATLHRAGERVQYFFARAQSLVCLETVGLQPLGFGLSAEGRSRTVQSELRLSWDPDADTKTPLEAKTLRQVLKVNGHPPRKNDYDNCTTPEQQSSETQPLSMLLPQQRVDYHFIVAGTGRQDGRQAILIDYRMKAKPTVDVSLVDGKEDCVSYSIDGGMRGRIWIDAESFDVLRLDQGLIGLVDIRLPWKVARRAPDRSVWTMERFDTSIRFKAVRFSDPDETLILPVSASALRITRSSGMPRLRTTTEYTQYKRFLTGARVVP
;
A
#
# COMPACT_ATOMS: atom_id res chain seq x y z
N MET A 1 -34.33 59.00 57.60
CA MET A 1 -33.24 58.02 57.60
C MET A 1 -33.06 57.52 56.13
N PHE A 2 -32.18 58.18 55.37
CA PHE A 2 -32.00 57.94 53.94
C PHE A 2 -30.79 57.03 53.80
N VAL A 3 -30.99 55.83 53.19
CA VAL A 3 -29.93 54.90 52.79
C VAL A 3 -29.56 55.17 51.33
N ARG A 4 -28.32 55.58 51.07
CA ARG A 4 -27.74 55.75 49.73
C ARG A 4 -27.10 54.42 49.36
N THR A 5 -27.59 53.80 48.22
CA THR A 5 -26.98 52.64 47.60
C THR A 5 -26.07 53.15 46.49
N THR A 6 -24.77 52.91 46.62
CA THR A 6 -23.73 53.14 45.58
C THR A 6 -23.61 51.90 44.72
N SER A 7 -23.97 52.01 43.44
CA SER A 7 -23.73 50.94 42.42
C SER A 7 -22.32 51.09 41.84
N ALA A 8 -21.48 50.08 42.04
CA ALA A 8 -20.19 49.96 41.40
C ALA A 8 -20.36 49.24 40.04
N ALA A 9 -20.02 49.90 38.95
CA ALA A 9 -19.99 49.32 37.60
C ALA A 9 -18.64 48.62 37.39
N PHE A 10 -18.67 47.30 37.22
CA PHE A 10 -17.50 46.53 36.82
C PHE A 10 -17.40 46.51 35.28
N ALA A 11 -16.40 47.16 34.70
CA ALA A 11 -16.06 47.07 33.29
C ALA A 11 -15.22 45.83 33.04
N VAL A 12 -15.78 44.81 32.36
CA VAL A 12 -15.04 43.62 31.89
C VAL A 12 -14.39 43.96 30.55
N LEU A 13 -13.07 44.12 30.55
CA LEU A 13 -12.25 44.20 29.36
C LEU A 13 -12.09 42.79 28.76
N VAL A 14 -12.85 42.49 27.68
CA VAL A 14 -12.64 41.28 26.89
C VAL A 14 -11.47 41.56 25.94
N GLY A 15 -10.28 41.09 26.31
CA GLY A 15 -9.10 41.08 25.43
C GLY A 15 -9.29 40.04 24.35
N ALA A 16 -9.56 40.44 23.09
CA ALA A 16 -9.52 39.55 21.95
C ALA A 16 -8.06 39.22 21.63
N THR A 17 -7.62 38.03 22.03
CA THR A 17 -6.36 37.46 21.54
C THR A 17 -6.56 37.05 20.06
N VAL A 18 -6.08 37.91 19.14
CA VAL A 18 -5.90 37.54 17.74
C VAL A 18 -4.80 36.50 17.70
N ALA A 19 -5.18 35.22 17.59
CA ALA A 19 -4.23 34.16 17.26
C ALA A 19 -3.66 34.47 15.88
N ALA A 20 -2.38 34.84 15.83
CA ALA A 20 -1.64 34.95 14.58
C ALA A 20 -1.69 33.59 13.92
N GLN A 21 -2.42 33.46 12.81
CA GLN A 21 -2.31 32.30 11.94
C GLN A 21 -0.88 32.30 11.39
N GLU A 22 -0.09 31.32 11.81
CA GLU A 22 1.19 31.02 11.19
C GLU A 22 0.92 30.78 9.70
N ILE A 23 1.30 31.72 8.87
CA ILE A 23 1.30 31.58 7.42
C ILE A 23 2.44 30.59 7.10
N ASN A 24 2.13 29.29 7.12
CA ASN A 24 3.06 28.30 6.62
C ASN A 24 3.36 28.63 5.16
N PRO A 25 4.64 28.73 4.76
CA PRO A 25 4.99 28.99 3.37
C PRO A 25 4.34 27.92 2.48
N PRO A 26 3.94 28.29 1.25
CA PRO A 26 3.34 27.34 0.34
C PRO A 26 4.28 26.16 0.10
N ILE A 27 3.73 24.94 0.20
CA ILE A 27 4.49 23.72 0.00
C ILE A 27 4.95 23.65 -1.46
N ASP A 28 6.25 23.60 -1.69
CA ASP A 28 6.81 23.37 -3.02
C ASP A 28 6.67 21.88 -3.37
N LEU A 29 5.72 21.58 -4.26
CA LEU A 29 5.45 20.23 -4.74
C LEU A 29 6.67 19.62 -5.44
N ALA A 30 7.37 20.38 -6.28
CA ALA A 30 8.49 19.86 -7.06
C ALA A 30 9.66 19.49 -6.15
N ALA A 31 10.00 20.37 -5.19
CA ALA A 31 11.04 20.08 -4.20
C ALA A 31 10.66 18.91 -3.28
N THR A 32 9.40 18.83 -2.86
CA THR A 32 8.90 17.72 -2.02
C THR A 32 9.01 16.38 -2.74
N LEU A 33 8.54 16.30 -3.99
CA LEU A 33 8.63 15.08 -4.80
C LEU A 33 10.09 14.70 -5.11
N HIS A 34 10.96 15.68 -5.32
CA HIS A 34 12.39 15.43 -5.54
C HIS A 34 13.02 14.75 -4.33
N ARG A 35 12.87 15.35 -3.14
CA ARG A 35 13.41 14.81 -1.88
C ARG A 35 12.82 13.46 -1.52
N ALA A 36 11.50 13.29 -1.67
CA ALA A 36 10.86 11.99 -1.44
C ALA A 36 11.37 10.93 -2.42
N GLY A 37 11.62 11.30 -3.68
CA GLY A 37 12.21 10.41 -4.68
C GLY A 37 13.62 9.97 -4.31
N GLU A 38 14.47 10.86 -3.78
CA GLU A 38 15.81 10.51 -3.28
C GLU A 38 15.73 9.51 -2.12
N ARG A 39 14.76 9.70 -1.20
CA ARG A 39 14.52 8.74 -0.11
C ARG A 39 14.08 7.37 -0.62
N VAL A 40 13.22 7.34 -1.64
CA VAL A 40 12.78 6.10 -2.27
C VAL A 40 13.93 5.41 -3.03
N GLN A 41 14.77 6.16 -3.75
CA GLN A 41 15.99 5.61 -4.38
C GLN A 41 16.93 5.01 -3.34
N TYR A 42 17.16 5.73 -2.23
CA TYR A 42 17.96 5.21 -1.12
C TYR A 42 17.37 3.90 -0.57
N PHE A 43 16.04 3.87 -0.35
CA PHE A 43 15.34 2.66 0.07
C PHE A 43 15.60 1.51 -0.90
N PHE A 44 15.37 1.68 -2.20
CA PHE A 44 15.59 0.61 -3.18
C PHE A 44 17.04 0.14 -3.24
N ALA A 45 18.00 1.05 -3.15
CA ALA A 45 19.43 0.69 -3.15
C ALA A 45 19.84 -0.11 -1.90
N ARG A 46 19.18 0.11 -0.77
CA ARG A 46 19.52 -0.53 0.52
C ARG A 46 18.66 -1.73 0.87
N ALA A 47 17.45 -1.78 0.37
CA ALA A 47 16.51 -2.86 0.67
C ALA A 47 16.81 -4.19 -0.03
N GLN A 48 17.91 -4.26 -0.78
CA GLN A 48 18.43 -5.51 -1.34
C GLN A 48 18.70 -6.50 -0.21
N SER A 49 18.29 -7.74 -0.42
CA SER A 49 18.53 -8.84 0.54
C SER A 49 17.77 -8.70 1.87
N LEU A 50 16.61 -8.04 1.88
CA LEU A 50 15.74 -8.07 3.05
C LEU A 50 14.93 -9.36 3.13
N VAL A 51 14.77 -9.83 4.35
CA VAL A 51 13.84 -10.91 4.72
C VAL A 51 12.98 -10.43 5.86
N CYS A 52 11.70 -10.77 5.80
CA CYS A 52 10.79 -10.52 6.90
C CYS A 52 9.77 -11.66 7.05
N LEU A 53 9.11 -11.68 8.18
CA LEU A 53 7.93 -12.50 8.40
C LEU A 53 6.71 -11.71 7.95
N GLU A 54 6.03 -12.21 6.91
CA GLU A 54 4.76 -11.69 6.41
C GLU A 54 3.62 -12.52 7.00
N THR A 55 2.63 -11.85 7.59
CA THR A 55 1.39 -12.49 8.08
C THR A 55 0.21 -11.86 7.36
N VAL A 56 -0.48 -12.64 6.53
CA VAL A 56 -1.63 -12.21 5.74
C VAL A 56 -2.91 -12.77 6.33
N GLY A 57 -3.83 -11.90 6.71
CA GLY A 57 -5.18 -12.24 7.11
C GLY A 57 -6.16 -11.96 5.97
N LEU A 58 -6.96 -12.95 5.61
CA LEU A 58 -7.97 -12.89 4.56
C LEU A 58 -9.35 -13.05 5.21
N GLN A 59 -10.18 -12.01 5.15
CA GLN A 59 -11.52 -12.01 5.71
C GLN A 59 -12.55 -11.81 4.61
N PRO A 60 -13.33 -12.84 4.28
CA PRO A 60 -14.50 -12.68 3.44
C PRO A 60 -15.51 -11.74 4.09
N LEU A 61 -16.18 -10.93 3.28
CA LEU A 61 -17.16 -9.93 3.73
C LEU A 61 -18.51 -10.17 3.08
N GLY A 62 -19.54 -9.97 3.85
CA GLY A 62 -20.93 -9.93 3.41
C GLY A 62 -21.28 -8.64 2.67
N PHE A 63 -22.57 -8.51 2.35
CA PHE A 63 -23.06 -7.40 1.54
C PHE A 63 -22.81 -6.03 2.18
N GLY A 64 -22.96 -5.92 3.51
CA GLY A 64 -22.71 -4.71 4.29
C GLY A 64 -21.24 -4.49 4.71
N LEU A 65 -20.30 -5.21 4.10
CA LEU A 65 -18.87 -5.19 4.45
C LEU A 65 -18.56 -5.66 5.88
N SER A 66 -19.50 -6.32 6.53
CA SER A 66 -19.28 -7.05 7.78
C SER A 66 -18.53 -8.36 7.52
N ALA A 67 -17.81 -8.85 8.51
CA ALA A 67 -17.14 -10.14 8.41
C ALA A 67 -18.16 -11.26 8.18
N GLU A 68 -17.94 -12.09 7.15
CA GLU A 68 -18.81 -13.22 6.81
C GLU A 68 -17.95 -14.39 6.33
N GLY A 69 -18.26 -15.58 6.79
CA GLY A 69 -17.50 -16.76 6.46
C GLY A 69 -16.22 -16.90 7.31
N ARG A 70 -15.39 -17.91 6.97
CA ARG A 70 -14.17 -18.21 7.71
C ARG A 70 -13.02 -17.34 7.22
N SER A 71 -12.33 -16.71 8.16
CA SER A 71 -11.06 -16.05 7.87
C SER A 71 -9.98 -17.09 7.60
N ARG A 72 -8.99 -16.69 6.80
CA ARG A 72 -7.78 -17.47 6.52
C ARG A 72 -6.56 -16.65 6.90
N THR A 73 -5.57 -17.28 7.52
CA THR A 73 -4.29 -16.65 7.84
C THR A 73 -3.18 -17.40 7.14
N VAL A 74 -2.30 -16.68 6.46
CA VAL A 74 -1.09 -17.23 5.84
C VAL A 74 0.12 -16.52 6.42
N GLN A 75 1.10 -17.28 6.87
CA GLN A 75 2.37 -16.77 7.37
C GLN A 75 3.49 -17.27 6.47
N SER A 76 4.30 -16.34 5.97
CA SER A 76 5.37 -16.63 5.03
C SER A 76 6.66 -15.94 5.43
N GLU A 77 7.79 -16.56 5.14
CA GLU A 77 9.04 -15.84 5.02
C GLU A 77 9.04 -15.14 3.66
N LEU A 78 9.14 -13.83 3.67
CA LEU A 78 9.16 -12.98 2.49
C LEU A 78 10.59 -12.52 2.24
N ARG A 79 11.11 -12.79 1.05
CA ARG A 79 12.40 -12.29 0.58
C ARG A 79 12.16 -11.29 -0.53
N LEU A 80 12.75 -10.11 -0.36
CA LEU A 80 12.72 -9.05 -1.34
C LEU A 80 14.12 -8.88 -1.92
N SER A 81 14.24 -8.91 -3.24
CA SER A 81 15.46 -8.54 -3.92
C SER A 81 15.13 -7.64 -5.10
N TRP A 82 15.89 -6.56 -5.26
CA TRP A 82 15.88 -5.74 -6.45
C TRP A 82 17.13 -6.03 -7.25
N ASP A 83 17.02 -5.98 -8.56
CA ASP A 83 18.18 -6.05 -9.43
C ASP A 83 18.83 -4.67 -9.48
N PRO A 84 20.04 -4.47 -8.94
CA PRO A 84 20.70 -3.18 -8.95
C PRO A 84 21.11 -2.75 -10.35
N ASP A 85 21.29 -3.70 -11.26
CA ASP A 85 21.71 -3.49 -12.64
C ASP A 85 20.51 -3.46 -13.61
N ALA A 86 19.26 -3.54 -13.09
CA ALA A 86 18.07 -3.40 -13.92
C ALA A 86 18.14 -2.07 -14.68
N ASP A 87 18.00 -2.15 -15.99
CA ASP A 87 18.00 -0.99 -16.88
C ASP A 87 17.01 0.05 -16.32
N THR A 88 17.47 1.28 -16.10
CA THR A 88 16.70 2.37 -15.48
C THR A 88 15.43 2.74 -16.27
N LYS A 89 15.22 2.14 -17.44
CA LYS A 89 14.03 2.28 -18.28
C LYS A 89 12.91 1.30 -17.93
N THR A 90 13.20 0.22 -17.19
CA THR A 90 12.18 -0.69 -16.68
C THR A 90 11.83 -0.34 -15.24
N PRO A 91 10.56 -0.48 -14.83
CA PRO A 91 10.20 -0.39 -13.42
C PRO A 91 11.09 -1.33 -12.62
N LEU A 92 11.63 -0.84 -11.49
CA LEU A 92 12.37 -1.68 -10.54
C LEU A 92 11.43 -2.76 -10.02
N GLU A 93 11.38 -3.89 -10.71
CA GLU A 93 10.59 -5.04 -10.30
C GLU A 93 11.29 -5.73 -9.13
N ALA A 94 10.71 -5.61 -7.94
CA ALA A 94 11.17 -6.43 -6.83
C ALA A 94 10.87 -7.89 -7.14
N LYS A 95 11.90 -8.73 -7.17
CA LYS A 95 11.74 -10.19 -7.14
C LYS A 95 11.29 -10.56 -5.73
N THR A 96 10.07 -11.03 -5.64
CA THR A 96 9.45 -11.42 -4.37
C THR A 96 9.39 -12.94 -4.31
N LEU A 97 10.10 -13.52 -3.35
CA LEU A 97 10.01 -14.96 -3.06
C LEU A 97 9.29 -15.14 -1.72
N ARG A 98 8.23 -15.92 -1.71
CA ARG A 98 7.49 -16.30 -0.51
C ARG A 98 7.66 -17.77 -0.23
N GLN A 99 8.18 -18.08 0.95
CA GLN A 99 8.17 -19.43 1.50
C GLN A 99 7.06 -19.50 2.55
N VAL A 100 5.97 -20.19 2.24
CA VAL A 100 4.86 -20.36 3.18
C VAL A 100 5.30 -21.22 4.34
N LEU A 101 5.15 -20.71 5.56
CA LEU A 101 5.50 -21.38 6.80
C LEU A 101 4.27 -22.01 7.47
N LYS A 102 3.15 -21.27 7.48
CA LYS A 102 1.89 -21.71 8.10
C LYS A 102 0.66 -21.21 7.33
N VAL A 103 -0.38 -22.05 7.32
CA VAL A 103 -1.73 -21.70 6.88
C VAL A 103 -2.67 -22.04 8.03
N ASN A 104 -3.43 -21.05 8.52
CA ASN A 104 -4.31 -21.19 9.70
C ASN A 104 -3.61 -21.81 10.90
N GLY A 105 -2.34 -21.44 11.15
CA GLY A 105 -1.54 -21.89 12.30
C GLY A 105 -0.86 -23.25 12.15
N HIS A 106 -1.10 -24.00 11.08
CA HIS A 106 -0.44 -25.31 10.82
C HIS A 106 0.50 -25.25 9.60
N PRO A 107 1.47 -26.15 9.46
CA PRO A 107 2.26 -26.27 8.24
C PRO A 107 1.37 -26.44 7.01
N PRO A 108 1.79 -25.95 5.82
CA PRO A 108 1.01 -26.03 4.59
C PRO A 108 0.63 -27.48 4.26
N ARG A 109 -0.60 -27.70 3.83
CA ARG A 109 -1.15 -28.99 3.42
C ARG A 109 -1.57 -28.94 1.95
N LYS A 110 -1.70 -30.11 1.31
CA LYS A 110 -2.12 -30.20 -0.10
C LYS A 110 -3.41 -29.40 -0.37
N ASN A 111 -4.40 -29.54 0.51
CA ASN A 111 -5.71 -28.84 0.35
C ASN A 111 -5.60 -27.31 0.43
N ASP A 112 -4.50 -26.76 0.96
CA ASP A 112 -4.30 -25.31 0.98
C ASP A 112 -4.00 -24.74 -0.42
N TYR A 113 -3.65 -25.62 -1.38
CA TYR A 113 -3.29 -25.30 -2.77
C TYR A 113 -4.39 -25.68 -3.78
N ASP A 114 -5.49 -26.25 -3.33
CA ASP A 114 -6.57 -26.74 -4.22
C ASP A 114 -7.43 -25.58 -4.78
N ASN A 115 -7.33 -24.37 -4.21
CA ASN A 115 -8.03 -23.18 -4.68
C ASN A 115 -7.32 -22.51 -5.86
N CYS A 116 -8.03 -21.65 -6.59
CA CYS A 116 -7.48 -20.86 -7.69
C CYS A 116 -6.34 -19.93 -7.26
N THR A 117 -6.27 -19.56 -5.98
CA THR A 117 -5.23 -18.68 -5.43
C THR A 117 -4.38 -19.48 -4.46
N THR A 118 -3.09 -19.64 -4.77
CA THR A 118 -2.15 -20.28 -3.85
C THR A 118 -1.84 -19.37 -2.65
N PRO A 119 -1.38 -19.92 -1.52
CA PRO A 119 -0.99 -19.12 -0.37
C PRO A 119 0.07 -18.04 -0.71
N GLU A 120 0.99 -18.32 -1.63
CA GLU A 120 2.04 -17.39 -2.06
C GLU A 120 1.51 -16.17 -2.79
N GLN A 121 0.35 -16.31 -3.46
CA GLN A 121 -0.27 -15.24 -4.25
C GLN A 121 -1.20 -14.33 -3.42
N GLN A 122 -1.37 -14.59 -2.14
CA GLN A 122 -2.37 -13.92 -1.30
C GLN A 122 -1.87 -12.65 -0.62
N SER A 123 -0.77 -12.06 -1.05
CA SER A 123 -0.24 -10.83 -0.47
C SER A 123 -0.51 -9.59 -1.30
N SER A 124 -0.32 -8.43 -0.68
CA SER A 124 -0.30 -7.15 -1.38
C SER A 124 1.07 -6.89 -2.03
N GLU A 125 1.07 -6.24 -3.19
CA GLU A 125 2.31 -5.87 -3.86
C GLU A 125 3.09 -4.81 -3.08
N THR A 126 4.42 -4.92 -3.08
CA THR A 126 5.33 -4.08 -2.30
C THR A 126 5.91 -2.88 -3.08
N GLN A 127 5.48 -2.65 -4.33
CA GLN A 127 6.13 -1.72 -5.26
C GLN A 127 5.53 -0.31 -5.44
N PRO A 128 4.51 0.14 -4.71
CA PRO A 128 3.81 1.38 -5.07
C PRO A 128 4.67 2.65 -4.90
N LEU A 129 5.85 2.59 -4.28
CA LEU A 129 6.72 3.76 -4.11
C LEU A 129 7.48 4.15 -5.38
N SER A 130 7.56 3.27 -6.38
CA SER A 130 8.27 3.55 -7.63
C SER A 130 7.75 4.79 -8.36
N MET A 131 6.47 5.15 -8.15
CA MET A 131 5.88 6.37 -8.71
C MET A 131 6.58 7.67 -8.28
N LEU A 132 7.35 7.65 -7.19
CA LEU A 132 8.11 8.80 -6.72
C LEU A 132 9.50 8.89 -7.38
N LEU A 133 9.94 7.87 -8.11
CA LEU A 133 11.19 7.89 -8.86
C LEU A 133 11.10 8.87 -10.04
N PRO A 134 12.16 9.62 -10.35
CA PRO A 134 12.13 10.65 -11.39
C PRO A 134 11.59 10.16 -12.74
N GLN A 135 12.01 8.96 -13.18
CA GLN A 135 11.61 8.39 -14.46
C GLN A 135 10.13 7.97 -14.52
N GLN A 136 9.52 7.67 -13.37
CA GLN A 136 8.12 7.21 -13.32
C GLN A 136 7.14 8.33 -12.98
N ARG A 137 7.61 9.43 -12.38
CA ARG A 137 6.74 10.57 -12.04
C ARG A 137 6.00 11.15 -13.25
N VAL A 138 6.57 11.04 -14.44
CA VAL A 138 5.95 11.54 -15.68
C VAL A 138 4.61 10.90 -15.99
N ASP A 139 4.35 9.69 -15.47
CA ASP A 139 3.12 8.93 -15.68
C ASP A 139 2.02 9.30 -14.69
N TYR A 140 2.27 10.24 -13.80
CA TYR A 140 1.34 10.65 -12.76
C TYR A 140 1.08 12.15 -12.76
N HIS A 141 -0.10 12.53 -12.29
CA HIS A 141 -0.41 13.88 -11.84
C HIS A 141 -0.33 13.90 -10.31
N PHE A 142 0.37 14.90 -9.76
CA PHE A 142 0.48 15.12 -8.33
C PHE A 142 -0.05 16.48 -7.94
N ILE A 143 -0.74 16.57 -6.79
CA ILE A 143 -1.31 17.81 -6.25
C ILE A 143 -1.07 17.83 -4.75
N VAL A 144 -0.63 18.97 -4.20
CA VAL A 144 -0.57 19.15 -2.74
C VAL A 144 -1.99 19.21 -2.20
N ALA A 145 -2.33 18.28 -1.32
CA ALA A 145 -3.63 18.22 -0.64
C ALA A 145 -3.62 18.96 0.71
N GLY A 146 -2.45 19.37 1.19
CA GLY A 146 -2.26 20.07 2.45
C GLY A 146 -1.25 19.40 3.38
N THR A 147 -1.45 19.60 4.68
CA THR A 147 -0.67 18.99 5.75
C THR A 147 -1.55 18.16 6.67
N GLY A 148 -0.94 17.24 7.39
CA GLY A 148 -1.64 16.37 8.35
C GLY A 148 -0.67 15.73 9.32
N ARG A 149 -1.14 14.70 10.02
CA ARG A 149 -0.30 13.90 10.92
C ARG A 149 -0.46 12.42 10.61
N GLN A 150 0.66 11.70 10.65
CA GLN A 150 0.69 10.25 10.56
C GLN A 150 1.60 9.70 11.67
N ASP A 151 1.05 8.84 12.53
CA ASP A 151 1.76 8.24 13.68
C ASP A 151 2.51 9.29 14.54
N GLY A 152 1.85 10.47 14.78
CA GLY A 152 2.38 11.58 15.58
C GLY A 152 3.34 12.52 14.83
N ARG A 153 3.81 12.18 13.62
CA ARG A 153 4.72 12.99 12.79
C ARG A 153 3.93 13.94 11.89
N GLN A 154 4.46 15.13 11.66
CA GLN A 154 3.92 16.07 10.67
C GLN A 154 4.14 15.50 9.26
N ALA A 155 3.11 15.57 8.42
CA ALA A 155 3.15 15.04 7.07
C ALA A 155 2.63 16.04 6.05
N ILE A 156 3.28 16.07 4.89
CA ILE A 156 2.80 16.71 3.66
C ILE A 156 1.92 15.68 2.96
N LEU A 157 0.71 16.09 2.61
CA LEU A 157 -0.27 15.24 1.93
C LEU A 157 -0.23 15.55 0.43
N ILE A 158 0.05 14.52 -0.37
CA ILE A 158 0.09 14.64 -1.83
C ILE A 158 -0.91 13.66 -2.43
N ASP A 159 -1.90 14.18 -3.15
CA ASP A 159 -2.79 13.37 -3.95
C ASP A 159 -2.13 13.08 -5.30
N TYR A 160 -2.32 11.87 -5.80
CA TYR A 160 -1.83 11.46 -7.10
C TYR A 160 -2.88 10.74 -7.91
N ARG A 161 -2.69 10.76 -9.23
CA ARG A 161 -3.52 10.04 -10.19
C ARG A 161 -2.67 9.60 -11.37
N MET A 162 -2.76 8.31 -11.76
CA MET A 162 -2.15 7.81 -12.99
C MET A 162 -2.79 8.45 -14.22
N LYS A 163 -1.97 8.76 -15.21
CA LYS A 163 -2.41 9.26 -16.52
C LYS A 163 -2.98 8.14 -17.39
N ALA A 164 -2.39 6.95 -17.28
CA ALA A 164 -2.83 5.77 -18.01
C ALA A 164 -4.22 5.33 -17.57
N LYS A 165 -5.05 4.96 -18.54
CA LYS A 165 -6.33 4.28 -18.31
C LYS A 165 -6.04 2.84 -17.84
N PRO A 166 -6.97 2.22 -17.08
CA PRO A 166 -6.78 0.83 -16.67
C PRO A 166 -6.77 -0.09 -17.89
N THR A 167 -5.78 -0.96 -17.94
CA THR A 167 -5.71 -2.12 -18.85
C THR A 167 -5.78 -3.38 -18.01
N VAL A 168 -6.37 -4.42 -18.55
CA VAL A 168 -6.55 -5.70 -17.86
C VAL A 168 -5.94 -6.79 -18.71
N ASP A 169 -4.98 -7.49 -18.14
CA ASP A 169 -4.47 -8.74 -18.68
C ASP A 169 -5.10 -9.92 -17.95
N VAL A 170 -5.59 -10.90 -18.70
CA VAL A 170 -6.33 -12.05 -18.17
C VAL A 170 -5.76 -13.33 -18.74
N SER A 171 -5.38 -14.25 -17.88
CA SER A 171 -4.86 -15.56 -18.24
C SER A 171 -5.54 -16.70 -17.47
N LEU A 172 -5.42 -17.90 -17.96
CA LEU A 172 -5.77 -19.10 -17.19
C LEU A 172 -4.58 -19.52 -16.35
N VAL A 173 -4.85 -19.99 -15.15
CA VAL A 173 -3.80 -20.54 -14.28
C VAL A 173 -3.38 -21.90 -14.83
N ASP A 174 -2.07 -22.09 -15.06
CA ASP A 174 -1.53 -23.33 -15.59
C ASP A 174 -1.95 -24.55 -14.75
N GLY A 175 -2.44 -25.58 -15.44
CA GLY A 175 -2.92 -26.81 -14.79
C GLY A 175 -4.26 -26.68 -14.07
N LYS A 176 -4.93 -25.52 -14.12
CA LYS A 176 -6.24 -25.28 -13.47
C LYS A 176 -7.19 -24.55 -14.45
N GLU A 177 -7.87 -25.32 -15.30
CA GLU A 177 -8.72 -24.77 -16.39
C GLU A 177 -9.87 -23.85 -15.93
N ASP A 178 -10.27 -23.93 -14.66
CA ASP A 178 -11.37 -23.12 -14.09
C ASP A 178 -10.84 -21.91 -13.33
N CYS A 179 -9.52 -21.75 -13.21
CA CYS A 179 -8.91 -20.68 -12.47
C CYS A 179 -8.41 -19.56 -13.41
N VAL A 180 -8.88 -18.36 -13.15
CA VAL A 180 -8.52 -17.14 -13.89
C VAL A 180 -7.58 -16.32 -13.04
N SER A 181 -6.43 -15.95 -13.62
CA SER A 181 -5.55 -14.92 -13.10
C SER A 181 -5.76 -13.64 -13.89
N TYR A 182 -5.68 -12.51 -13.25
CA TYR A 182 -5.74 -11.21 -13.92
C TYR A 182 -4.84 -10.19 -13.21
N SER A 183 -4.32 -9.26 -13.99
CA SER A 183 -3.63 -8.06 -13.51
C SER A 183 -4.33 -6.82 -14.05
N ILE A 184 -4.29 -5.74 -13.28
CA ILE A 184 -4.81 -4.43 -13.68
C ILE A 184 -3.63 -3.47 -13.64
N ASP A 185 -3.30 -2.89 -14.79
CA ASP A 185 -2.30 -1.85 -14.91
C ASP A 185 -2.96 -0.52 -15.26
N GLY A 186 -2.50 0.58 -14.66
CA GLY A 186 -3.10 1.90 -14.84
C GLY A 186 -4.38 2.11 -14.02
N GLY A 187 -4.99 3.29 -14.22
CA GLY A 187 -6.28 3.65 -13.63
C GLY A 187 -6.29 3.78 -12.10
N MET A 188 -5.15 4.05 -11.48
CA MET A 188 -5.04 4.20 -10.03
C MET A 188 -4.94 5.68 -9.61
N ARG A 189 -5.45 5.96 -8.42
CA ARG A 189 -5.32 7.24 -7.72
C ARG A 189 -5.12 7.00 -6.24
N GLY A 190 -4.65 8.01 -5.52
CA GLY A 190 -4.48 7.87 -4.09
C GLY A 190 -3.87 9.06 -3.41
N ARG A 191 -3.36 8.84 -2.20
CA ARG A 191 -2.70 9.84 -1.36
C ARG A 191 -1.43 9.30 -0.76
N ILE A 192 -0.41 10.13 -0.72
CA ILE A 192 0.89 9.86 -0.09
C ILE A 192 1.02 10.81 1.11
N TRP A 193 1.40 10.26 2.25
CA TRP A 193 1.83 11.01 3.43
C TRP A 193 3.35 11.01 3.45
N ILE A 194 3.94 12.17 3.21
CA ILE A 194 5.40 12.37 3.23
C ILE A 194 5.74 13.13 4.49
N ASP A 195 6.68 12.62 5.27
CA ASP A 195 7.18 13.28 6.46
C ASP A 195 7.74 14.67 6.13
N ALA A 196 7.34 15.68 6.88
CA ALA A 196 7.69 17.07 6.58
C ALA A 196 9.18 17.39 6.81
N GLU A 197 9.89 16.60 7.62
CA GLU A 197 11.29 16.81 7.96
C GLU A 197 12.23 15.92 7.15
N SER A 198 11.97 14.60 7.19
CA SER A 198 12.85 13.60 6.56
C SER A 198 12.51 13.29 5.09
N PHE A 199 11.31 13.67 4.63
CA PHE A 199 10.75 13.33 3.31
C PHE A 199 10.54 11.84 3.07
N ASP A 200 10.56 11.03 4.13
CA ASP A 200 10.21 9.63 4.06
C ASP A 200 8.71 9.45 3.84
N VAL A 201 8.34 8.39 3.11
CA VAL A 201 6.92 8.03 2.97
C VAL A 201 6.46 7.34 4.24
N LEU A 202 5.43 7.88 4.89
CA LEU A 202 4.84 7.34 6.12
C LEU A 202 3.64 6.44 5.83
N ARG A 203 2.86 6.79 4.79
CA ARG A 203 1.68 6.05 4.37
C ARG A 203 1.39 6.30 2.91
N LEU A 204 0.84 5.28 2.27
CA LEU A 204 0.31 5.35 0.91
C LEU A 204 -1.07 4.73 0.89
N ASP A 205 -2.06 5.48 0.42
CA ASP A 205 -3.39 4.97 0.10
C ASP A 205 -3.57 5.01 -1.42
N GLN A 206 -4.18 3.97 -1.96
CA GLN A 206 -4.52 3.91 -3.38
C GLN A 206 -5.84 3.20 -3.62
N GLY A 207 -6.47 3.51 -4.75
CA GLY A 207 -7.69 2.87 -5.20
C GLY A 207 -7.93 3.12 -6.68
N LEU A 208 -8.89 2.42 -7.26
CA LEU A 208 -9.26 2.57 -8.66
C LEU A 208 -9.88 3.96 -8.92
N ILE A 209 -9.63 4.50 -10.11
CA ILE A 209 -10.28 5.74 -10.57
C ILE A 209 -11.77 5.52 -10.89
N GLY A 210 -12.15 4.29 -11.27
CA GLY A 210 -13.52 3.92 -11.64
C GLY A 210 -13.69 2.40 -11.66
N LEU A 211 -14.76 1.95 -12.28
CA LEU A 211 -15.01 0.52 -12.47
C LEU A 211 -14.07 -0.03 -13.54
N VAL A 212 -13.64 -1.27 -13.37
CA VAL A 212 -12.78 -1.97 -14.33
C VAL A 212 -13.42 -3.30 -14.72
N ASP A 213 -13.73 -3.45 -16.00
CA ASP A 213 -14.30 -4.67 -16.55
C ASP A 213 -13.20 -5.66 -16.94
N ILE A 214 -13.31 -6.87 -16.42
CA ILE A 214 -12.42 -8.00 -16.62
C ILE A 214 -13.16 -8.99 -17.52
N ARG A 215 -12.78 -9.05 -18.79
CA ARG A 215 -13.38 -9.96 -19.76
C ARG A 215 -12.73 -11.33 -19.66
N LEU A 216 -13.53 -12.34 -19.34
CA LEU A 216 -13.04 -13.70 -19.17
C LEU A 216 -12.65 -14.33 -20.52
N PRO A 217 -11.60 -15.18 -20.52
CA PRO A 217 -11.28 -16.01 -21.68
C PRO A 217 -12.51 -16.86 -22.09
N TRP A 218 -12.70 -17.01 -23.39
CA TRP A 218 -13.87 -17.69 -23.93
C TRP A 218 -14.05 -19.11 -23.38
N LYS A 219 -12.96 -19.82 -23.07
CA LYS A 219 -12.99 -21.17 -22.48
C LYS A 219 -13.73 -21.21 -21.14
N VAL A 220 -13.66 -20.14 -20.34
CA VAL A 220 -14.37 -19.98 -19.06
C VAL A 220 -15.76 -19.40 -19.31
N ALA A 221 -15.84 -18.33 -20.12
CA ALA A 221 -17.07 -17.61 -20.41
C ALA A 221 -18.18 -18.51 -21.00
N ARG A 222 -17.82 -19.48 -21.84
CA ARG A 222 -18.79 -20.42 -22.45
C ARG A 222 -19.53 -21.28 -21.44
N ARG A 223 -18.98 -21.51 -20.24
CA ARG A 223 -19.61 -22.29 -19.17
C ARG A 223 -20.62 -21.49 -18.36
N ALA A 224 -20.50 -20.16 -18.34
CA ALA A 224 -21.39 -19.23 -17.70
C ALA A 224 -21.47 -17.92 -18.48
N PRO A 225 -22.19 -17.89 -19.63
CA PRO A 225 -22.23 -16.74 -20.54
C PRO A 225 -22.70 -15.45 -19.89
N ASP A 226 -23.63 -15.54 -18.92
CA ASP A 226 -24.11 -14.45 -18.09
C ASP A 226 -23.06 -13.86 -17.14
N ARG A 227 -21.93 -14.55 -16.95
CA ARG A 227 -20.80 -14.14 -16.13
C ARG A 227 -19.50 -13.98 -16.93
N SER A 228 -19.61 -13.70 -18.20
CA SER A 228 -18.46 -13.53 -19.11
C SER A 228 -17.61 -12.28 -18.80
N VAL A 229 -18.17 -11.34 -18.07
CA VAL A 229 -17.49 -10.12 -17.61
C VAL A 229 -17.62 -10.00 -16.08
N TRP A 230 -16.49 -9.87 -15.43
CA TRP A 230 -16.42 -9.45 -14.03
C TRP A 230 -16.15 -7.96 -13.96
N THR A 231 -16.74 -7.26 -12.99
CA THR A 231 -16.47 -5.83 -12.79
C THR A 231 -15.81 -5.63 -11.44
N MET A 232 -14.55 -5.17 -11.45
CA MET A 232 -13.87 -4.71 -10.25
C MET A 232 -14.46 -3.36 -9.85
N GLU A 233 -15.16 -3.33 -8.71
CA GLU A 233 -15.78 -2.13 -8.17
C GLU A 233 -14.84 -1.38 -7.23
N ARG A 234 -14.05 -2.12 -6.45
CA ARG A 234 -13.11 -1.58 -5.49
C ARG A 234 -11.85 -2.42 -5.43
N PHE A 235 -10.74 -1.73 -5.42
CA PHE A 235 -9.42 -2.28 -5.08
C PHE A 235 -8.67 -1.19 -4.31
N ASP A 236 -9.08 -1.01 -3.05
CA ASP A 236 -8.49 0.01 -2.18
C ASP A 236 -7.38 -0.63 -1.35
N THR A 237 -6.23 0.00 -1.30
CA THR A 237 -5.08 -0.45 -0.52
C THR A 237 -4.56 0.69 0.34
N SER A 238 -4.12 0.38 1.54
CA SER A 238 -3.43 1.31 2.44
C SER A 238 -2.18 0.63 2.99
N ILE A 239 -1.02 1.25 2.83
CA ILE A 239 0.27 0.74 3.29
C ILE A 239 0.86 1.74 4.27
N ARG A 240 1.33 1.26 5.43
CA ARG A 240 2.01 2.06 6.44
C ARG A 240 3.48 1.68 6.49
N PHE A 241 4.31 2.70 6.59
CA PHE A 241 5.76 2.55 6.67
C PHE A 241 6.27 3.08 8.02
N LYS A 242 7.28 2.43 8.57
CA LYS A 242 7.96 2.86 9.79
C LYS A 242 9.46 2.66 9.69
N ALA A 243 10.20 3.39 10.52
CA ALA A 243 11.61 3.19 10.70
C ALA A 243 11.88 1.82 11.33
N VAL A 244 12.70 1.01 10.68
CA VAL A 244 13.21 -0.27 11.16
C VAL A 244 14.72 -0.15 11.29
N ARG A 245 15.24 -0.35 12.50
CA ARG A 245 16.68 -0.29 12.78
C ARG A 245 17.31 -1.66 12.61
N PHE A 246 18.43 -1.69 11.91
CA PHE A 246 19.32 -2.84 11.78
C PHE A 246 20.59 -2.60 12.59
N SER A 247 21.14 -3.66 13.18
CA SER A 247 22.39 -3.58 13.96
C SER A 247 23.64 -3.87 13.13
N ASP A 248 23.48 -4.58 12.01
CA ASP A 248 24.58 -4.93 11.12
C ASP A 248 24.14 -4.90 9.65
N PRO A 249 24.56 -3.87 8.89
CA PRO A 249 25.17 -2.63 9.36
C PRO A 249 24.21 -1.77 10.20
N ASP A 250 24.75 -0.92 11.10
CA ASP A 250 23.91 0.00 11.90
C ASP A 250 23.28 1.06 10.97
N GLU A 251 22.06 0.81 10.58
CA GLU A 251 21.29 1.73 9.75
C GLU A 251 19.78 1.61 10.03
N THR A 252 19.06 2.65 9.64
CA THR A 252 17.60 2.70 9.75
C THR A 252 17.00 2.86 8.37
N LEU A 253 16.08 1.95 8.02
CA LEU A 253 15.31 2.00 6.77
C LEU A 253 13.83 2.23 7.07
N ILE A 254 13.16 2.96 6.20
CA ILE A 254 11.70 3.08 6.23
C ILE A 254 11.12 1.93 5.44
N LEU A 255 10.47 1.00 6.15
CA LEU A 255 9.95 -0.24 5.59
C LEU A 255 8.44 -0.36 5.81
N PRO A 256 7.70 -1.07 4.93
CA PRO A 256 6.29 -1.37 5.17
C PRO A 256 6.16 -2.20 6.45
N VAL A 257 5.27 -1.82 7.34
CA VAL A 257 4.98 -2.58 8.57
C VAL A 257 3.59 -3.18 8.57
N SER A 258 2.67 -2.58 7.82
CA SER A 258 1.34 -3.14 7.62
C SER A 258 0.75 -2.68 6.30
N ALA A 259 -0.11 -3.52 5.73
CA ALA A 259 -0.96 -3.17 4.61
C ALA A 259 -2.38 -3.67 4.86
N SER A 260 -3.35 -2.98 4.27
CA SER A 260 -4.73 -3.44 4.22
C SER A 260 -5.28 -3.23 2.82
N ALA A 261 -6.07 -4.17 2.32
CA ALA A 261 -6.74 -4.04 1.04
C ALA A 261 -8.21 -4.44 1.15
N LEU A 262 -9.07 -3.77 0.36
CA LEU A 262 -10.45 -4.14 0.15
C LEU A 262 -10.68 -4.38 -1.34
N ARG A 263 -11.05 -5.61 -1.68
CA ARG A 263 -11.36 -6.00 -3.05
C ARG A 263 -12.83 -6.38 -3.17
N ILE A 264 -13.52 -5.77 -4.15
CA ILE A 264 -14.92 -6.07 -4.49
C ILE A 264 -14.98 -6.28 -5.99
N THR A 265 -15.34 -7.51 -6.39
CA THR A 265 -15.52 -7.88 -7.79
C THR A 265 -16.93 -8.43 -7.99
N ARG A 266 -17.74 -7.73 -8.80
CA ARG A 266 -19.10 -8.14 -9.14
C ARG A 266 -19.08 -9.23 -10.21
N SER A 267 -20.12 -10.08 -10.22
CA SER A 267 -20.34 -11.16 -11.19
C SER A 267 -19.29 -12.26 -11.20
N SER A 268 -18.29 -12.20 -10.32
CA SER A 268 -17.22 -13.20 -10.25
C SER A 268 -17.57 -14.45 -9.45
N GLY A 269 -18.60 -14.38 -8.61
CA GLY A 269 -18.86 -15.41 -7.59
C GLY A 269 -17.87 -15.40 -6.44
N MET A 270 -16.83 -14.57 -6.51
CA MET A 270 -15.84 -14.40 -5.44
C MET A 270 -16.42 -13.54 -4.31
N PRO A 271 -16.13 -13.85 -3.04
CA PRO A 271 -16.53 -13.00 -1.93
C PRO A 271 -15.84 -11.63 -2.01
N ARG A 272 -16.49 -10.60 -1.45
CA ARG A 272 -15.78 -9.38 -1.09
C ARG A 272 -14.68 -9.74 -0.10
N LEU A 273 -13.50 -9.22 -0.28
CA LEU A 273 -12.36 -9.65 0.49
C LEU A 273 -11.66 -8.46 1.14
N ARG A 274 -11.50 -8.53 2.47
CA ARG A 274 -10.56 -7.68 3.19
C ARG A 274 -9.29 -8.48 3.44
N THR A 275 -8.17 -7.93 3.01
CA THR A 275 -6.85 -8.48 3.29
C THR A 275 -6.15 -7.55 4.29
N THR A 276 -5.53 -8.11 5.31
CA THR A 276 -4.63 -7.41 6.23
C THR A 276 -3.28 -8.09 6.18
N THR A 277 -2.21 -7.32 6.08
CA THR A 277 -0.84 -7.84 6.04
C THR A 277 -0.03 -7.14 7.12
N GLU A 278 0.73 -7.91 7.88
CA GLU A 278 1.72 -7.43 8.84
C GLU A 278 3.09 -7.94 8.44
N TYR A 279 4.09 -7.03 8.46
CA TYR A 279 5.49 -7.33 8.18
C TYR A 279 6.29 -7.13 9.45
N THR A 280 6.93 -8.21 9.92
CA THR A 280 7.68 -8.22 11.19
C THR A 280 9.02 -8.93 11.02
N GLN A 281 9.87 -8.86 12.03
CA GLN A 281 11.14 -9.59 12.09
C GLN A 281 12.04 -9.35 10.88
N TYR A 282 12.15 -8.10 10.44
CA TYR A 282 13.05 -7.73 9.35
C TYR A 282 14.49 -8.12 9.65
N LYS A 283 15.14 -8.80 8.70
CA LYS A 283 16.54 -9.20 8.75
C LYS A 283 17.21 -8.88 7.44
N ARG A 284 18.51 -8.66 7.46
CA ARG A 284 19.34 -8.52 6.26
C ARG A 284 20.13 -9.80 6.02
N PHE A 285 20.26 -10.15 4.73
CA PHE A 285 21.27 -11.10 4.28
C PHE A 285 22.41 -10.30 3.65
N LEU A 286 23.59 -10.47 4.19
CA LEU A 286 24.81 -10.11 3.48
C LEU A 286 25.15 -11.31 2.57
N THR A 287 24.90 -11.19 1.28
CA THR A 287 25.40 -12.14 0.29
C THR A 287 26.91 -11.91 0.12
N GLY A 288 27.66 -12.25 1.13
CA GLY A 288 29.10 -12.36 1.06
C GLY A 288 29.47 -13.72 0.49
N ALA A 289 29.23 -13.96 -0.78
CA ALA A 289 29.92 -15.01 -1.50
C ALA A 289 31.37 -14.53 -1.70
N ARG A 290 32.23 -14.75 -0.71
CA ARG A 290 33.67 -14.67 -0.88
C ARG A 290 34.05 -15.87 -1.75
N VAL A 291 34.23 -15.64 -3.04
CA VAL A 291 34.99 -16.58 -3.87
C VAL A 291 36.39 -16.57 -3.33
N VAL A 292 36.75 -17.59 -2.57
CA VAL A 292 38.14 -17.86 -2.17
C VAL A 292 38.80 -18.43 -3.41
N PRO A 293 39.96 -17.87 -3.85
CA PRO A 293 40.71 -18.38 -5.00
C PRO A 293 41.21 -19.79 -4.79
#